data_819eafb7e64045dcd7d57951a9b5be8b
#
_entry.id   819eafb7e64045dcd7d57951a9b5be8b
#
_cell.length_a   1.000
_cell.length_b   1.000
_cell.length_c   1.000
_cell.angle_alpha   90.00
_cell.angle_beta   90.00
_cell.angle_gamma   90.00
#
_symmetry.space_group_name_H-M   'P 1'
#
loop_
_entity.id
_entity.type
_entity.pdbx_description
1 polymer ?
#
loop_
_entity_poly.entity_id
_entity_poly.type
_entity_poly.pdbx_seq_one_letter_code
_entity_poly.pdbx_strand_id
1 'polypeptide(L)'
;LQRADVLGCFNGNDLIAQFAVYPLDMNIYGVKYSVGFVTSVCTYPEYTGHGIMKRLMIQSLIRMRDAHKSFALLYPYSIPLYRGLGWEIISNKMTYTIKDTQIPRKLNEPGYVRRVSWDDKEFKELHTKFAEKTHGCLYRNNLAWEEYWRWDEDDTSVAIYYSKDDVPYGYMVYMISSDVMHVKEMIYLNREAQLGLWEFIHAHDSMIDEVRGNNYYSEPIAFELDDSDIKETIRPYTMGRIIDIRQFFAKYACDPDEPSVCIRFYIEDDLLAWNNGYFTYLFDNGRCIETEQQPDYEVSMSIGTLTTLMLGYKTAEKLHVMDKIQASDEAVEHLDDIPVSYTHLRAHETSAHL
;
A
#
# COMPACT_ATOMS: atom_id res chain seq x y z
N LEU A 1 8.84 14.94 -13.33
CA LEU A 1 7.81 15.91 -12.91
C LEU A 1 6.80 16.30 -14.02
N GLN A 2 7.14 16.20 -15.32
CA GLN A 2 6.20 16.58 -16.40
C GLN A 2 4.86 15.82 -16.42
N ARG A 3 4.76 14.67 -15.73
CA ARG A 3 3.54 13.85 -15.60
C ARG A 3 2.89 13.93 -14.23
N ALA A 4 3.48 14.70 -13.30
CA ALA A 4 2.95 14.94 -11.97
C ALA A 4 2.09 16.21 -11.93
N ASP A 5 1.09 16.25 -11.04
CA ASP A 5 0.46 17.50 -10.65
C ASP A 5 1.34 18.19 -9.60
N VAL A 6 1.90 19.33 -9.94
CA VAL A 6 2.84 20.05 -9.08
C VAL A 6 2.28 21.41 -8.69
N LEU A 7 2.26 21.68 -7.39
CA LEU A 7 1.95 23.00 -6.81
C LEU A 7 3.22 23.62 -6.26
N GLY A 8 3.45 24.88 -6.57
CA GLY A 8 4.54 25.70 -6.00
C GLY A 8 3.99 26.92 -5.25
N CYS A 9 4.66 27.27 -4.17
CA CYS A 9 4.48 28.57 -3.51
C CYS A 9 5.70 29.45 -3.81
N PHE A 10 5.46 30.69 -4.19
CA PHE A 10 6.49 31.63 -4.60
C PHE A 10 6.51 32.87 -3.71
N ASN A 11 7.72 33.36 -3.44
CA ASN A 11 7.95 34.71 -2.90
C ASN A 11 8.63 35.54 -3.99
N GLY A 12 7.86 36.41 -4.67
CA GLY A 12 8.33 37.02 -5.89
C GLY A 12 8.62 35.97 -6.97
N ASN A 13 9.87 35.84 -7.41
CA ASN A 13 10.31 34.84 -8.40
C ASN A 13 10.89 33.56 -7.76
N ASP A 14 11.05 33.52 -6.46
CA ASP A 14 11.70 32.41 -5.76
C ASP A 14 10.68 31.35 -5.35
N LEU A 15 10.88 30.10 -5.78
CA LEU A 15 10.09 28.98 -5.32
C LEU A 15 10.47 28.66 -3.88
N ILE A 16 9.56 28.85 -2.93
CA ILE A 16 9.79 28.68 -1.48
C ILE A 16 9.22 27.40 -0.91
N ALA A 17 8.25 26.79 -1.58
CA ALA A 17 7.70 25.48 -1.23
C ALA A 17 7.11 24.79 -2.45
N GLN A 18 7.11 23.47 -2.44
CA GLN A 18 6.48 22.64 -3.49
C GLN A 18 5.75 21.45 -2.90
N PHE A 19 4.85 20.90 -3.71
CA PHE A 19 4.04 19.74 -3.41
C PHE A 19 3.71 19.03 -4.74
N ALA A 20 4.03 17.76 -4.86
CA ALA A 20 3.76 17.00 -6.07
C ALA A 20 2.86 15.78 -5.81
N VAL A 21 2.04 15.45 -6.79
CA VAL A 21 1.16 14.27 -6.78
C VAL A 21 1.37 13.47 -8.05
N TYR A 22 1.70 12.20 -7.91
CA TYR A 22 1.71 11.26 -9.02
C TYR A 22 0.31 10.63 -9.19
N PRO A 23 -0.26 10.65 -10.39
CA PRO A 23 -1.50 9.93 -10.67
C PRO A 23 -1.20 8.43 -10.79
N LEU A 24 -1.71 7.65 -9.87
CA LEU A 24 -1.56 6.20 -9.84
C LEU A 24 -2.95 5.55 -9.69
N ASP A 25 -2.95 4.23 -9.83
CA ASP A 25 -4.09 3.38 -9.51
C ASP A 25 -3.70 2.39 -8.42
N MET A 26 -4.65 2.01 -7.57
CA MET A 26 -4.47 1.07 -6.46
C MET A 26 -5.61 0.06 -6.44
N ASN A 27 -5.30 -1.18 -6.13
CA ASN A 27 -6.32 -2.18 -5.86
C ASN A 27 -6.83 -2.04 -4.42
N ILE A 28 -8.11 -1.76 -4.25
CA ILE A 28 -8.77 -1.76 -2.94
C ILE A 28 -9.88 -2.80 -3.02
N TYR A 29 -9.70 -3.94 -2.34
CA TYR A 29 -10.63 -5.08 -2.33
C TYR A 29 -11.10 -5.52 -3.72
N GLY A 30 -10.16 -5.69 -4.66
CA GLY A 30 -10.45 -6.11 -6.03
C GLY A 30 -10.96 -5.00 -6.96
N VAL A 31 -11.19 -3.80 -6.44
CA VAL A 31 -11.63 -2.64 -7.22
C VAL A 31 -10.46 -1.70 -7.47
N LYS A 32 -10.34 -1.28 -8.73
CA LYS A 32 -9.29 -0.33 -9.15
C LYS A 32 -9.70 1.10 -8.82
N TYR A 33 -8.99 1.73 -7.89
CA TYR A 33 -9.14 3.13 -7.51
C TYR A 33 -8.09 4.01 -8.16
N SER A 34 -8.51 5.13 -8.75
CA SER A 34 -7.57 6.20 -9.12
C SER A 34 -7.17 6.97 -7.86
N VAL A 35 -5.88 7.00 -7.58
CA VAL A 35 -5.32 7.56 -6.35
C VAL A 35 -4.28 8.64 -6.63
N GLY A 36 -4.05 9.51 -5.64
CA GLY A 36 -2.95 10.47 -5.67
C GLY A 36 -1.80 10.00 -4.78
N PHE A 37 -0.63 9.78 -5.36
CA PHE A 37 0.57 9.52 -4.57
C PHE A 37 1.29 10.85 -4.31
N VAL A 38 1.25 11.29 -3.05
CA VAL A 38 1.87 12.56 -2.62
C VAL A 38 3.36 12.37 -2.43
N THR A 39 4.14 13.22 -3.06
CA THR A 39 5.61 13.21 -3.03
C THR A 39 6.19 14.61 -3.10
N SER A 40 7.50 14.73 -2.94
CA SER A 40 8.25 15.99 -3.10
C SER A 40 7.65 17.17 -2.30
N VAL A 41 7.15 16.88 -1.11
CA VAL A 41 6.63 17.88 -0.19
C VAL A 41 7.79 18.54 0.52
N CYS A 42 8.09 19.79 0.17
CA CYS A 42 9.17 20.52 0.82
C CYS A 42 8.85 22.01 0.95
N THR A 43 9.45 22.63 1.96
CA THR A 43 9.41 24.07 2.22
C THR A 43 10.80 24.48 2.68
N TYR A 44 11.35 25.56 2.16
CA TYR A 44 12.63 26.08 2.65
C TYR A 44 12.57 26.39 4.15
N PRO A 45 13.63 26.09 4.92
CA PRO A 45 13.65 26.23 6.39
C PRO A 45 13.21 27.61 6.88
N GLU A 46 13.61 28.67 6.20
CA GLU A 46 13.29 30.06 6.53
C GLU A 46 11.79 30.41 6.36
N TYR A 47 11.03 29.58 5.66
CA TYR A 47 9.59 29.73 5.45
C TYR A 47 8.74 28.69 6.21
N THR A 48 9.37 27.89 7.08
CA THR A 48 8.63 26.92 7.90
C THR A 48 7.81 27.62 8.99
N GLY A 49 6.78 26.94 9.50
CA GLY A 49 5.90 27.50 10.54
C GLY A 49 4.83 28.48 10.04
N HIS A 50 4.85 28.89 8.78
CA HIS A 50 3.87 29.85 8.21
C HIS A 50 2.63 29.20 7.58
N GLY A 51 2.44 27.90 7.77
CA GLY A 51 1.28 27.13 7.25
C GLY A 51 1.28 26.93 5.74
N ILE A 52 2.39 27.18 5.03
CA ILE A 52 2.49 27.05 3.57
C ILE A 52 2.20 25.62 3.13
N MET A 53 2.84 24.62 3.75
CA MET A 53 2.62 23.23 3.44
C MET A 53 1.16 22.80 3.63
N LYS A 54 0.51 23.24 4.74
CA LYS A 54 -0.92 22.96 4.97
C LYS A 54 -1.79 23.52 3.84
N ARG A 55 -1.51 24.75 3.36
CA ARG A 55 -2.25 25.35 2.25
C ARG A 55 -2.04 24.61 0.94
N LEU A 56 -0.79 24.20 0.62
CA LEU A 56 -0.50 23.41 -0.57
C LEU A 56 -1.19 22.03 -0.50
N MET A 57 -1.18 21.39 0.68
CA MET A 57 -1.89 20.12 0.92
C MET A 57 -3.40 20.27 0.63
N ILE A 58 -4.06 21.28 1.20
CA ILE A 58 -5.50 21.51 0.99
C ILE A 58 -5.79 21.74 -0.50
N GLN A 59 -5.02 22.57 -1.18
CA GLN A 59 -5.21 22.85 -2.60
C GLN A 59 -5.00 21.59 -3.45
N SER A 60 -4.02 20.77 -3.09
CA SER A 60 -3.76 19.51 -3.78
C SER A 60 -4.90 18.49 -3.57
N LEU A 61 -5.44 18.39 -2.34
CA LEU A 61 -6.58 17.52 -2.04
C LEU A 61 -7.85 17.97 -2.79
N ILE A 62 -8.09 19.28 -2.91
CA ILE A 62 -9.20 19.82 -3.74
C ILE A 62 -9.01 19.42 -5.20
N ARG A 63 -7.83 19.61 -5.78
CA ARG A 63 -7.54 19.23 -7.18
C ARG A 63 -7.69 17.72 -7.41
N MET A 64 -7.24 16.91 -6.47
CA MET A 64 -7.42 15.45 -6.54
C MET A 64 -8.90 15.06 -6.50
N ARG A 65 -9.71 15.69 -5.63
CA ARG A 65 -11.15 15.50 -5.56
C ARG A 65 -11.84 15.85 -6.89
N ASP A 66 -11.51 17.01 -7.46
CA ASP A 66 -12.06 17.49 -8.74
C ASP A 66 -11.64 16.56 -9.91
N ALA A 67 -10.48 15.91 -9.80
CA ALA A 67 -10.01 14.89 -10.73
C ALA A 67 -10.54 13.47 -10.40
N HIS A 68 -11.59 13.36 -9.56
CA HIS A 68 -12.20 12.09 -9.14
C HIS A 68 -11.24 11.09 -8.51
N LYS A 69 -10.22 11.57 -7.81
CA LYS A 69 -9.37 10.75 -6.94
C LYS A 69 -9.95 10.77 -5.54
N SER A 70 -10.54 9.66 -5.13
CA SER A 70 -11.19 9.55 -3.82
C SER A 70 -10.22 9.24 -2.68
N PHE A 71 -8.98 8.87 -3.01
CA PHE A 71 -7.98 8.41 -2.06
C PHE A 71 -6.59 8.94 -2.41
N ALA A 72 -5.80 9.24 -1.36
CA ALA A 72 -4.40 9.63 -1.49
C ALA A 72 -3.52 8.82 -0.54
N LEU A 73 -2.25 8.64 -0.92
CA LEU A 73 -1.24 7.96 -0.12
C LEU A 73 0.10 8.69 -0.19
N LEU A 74 0.94 8.48 0.82
CA LEU A 74 2.29 9.05 0.92
C LEU A 74 3.21 8.21 1.81
N TYR A 75 4.52 8.39 1.65
CA TYR A 75 5.50 7.96 2.63
C TYR A 75 5.77 9.10 3.61
N PRO A 76 5.45 8.96 4.91
CA PRO A 76 5.55 10.06 5.85
C PRO A 76 6.99 10.36 6.24
N TYR A 77 7.42 11.60 6.09
CA TYR A 77 8.59 12.13 6.77
C TYR A 77 8.35 12.25 8.29
N SER A 78 7.13 12.62 8.67
CA SER A 78 6.71 12.77 10.07
C SER A 78 5.27 12.30 10.24
N ILE A 79 5.07 11.17 10.88
CA ILE A 79 3.73 10.61 11.16
C ILE A 79 2.86 11.61 11.95
N PRO A 80 3.33 12.26 13.05
CA PRO A 80 2.49 13.20 13.79
C PRO A 80 2.02 14.39 12.95
N LEU A 81 2.87 14.89 12.05
CA LEU A 81 2.50 15.99 11.15
C LEU A 81 1.31 15.62 10.27
N TYR A 82 1.39 14.46 9.62
CA TYR A 82 0.34 14.01 8.71
C TYR A 82 -0.92 13.56 9.44
N ARG A 83 -0.81 12.96 10.64
CA ARG A 83 -1.97 12.68 11.51
C ARG A 83 -2.76 13.95 11.83
N GLY A 84 -2.07 15.06 12.15
CA GLY A 84 -2.70 16.37 12.36
C GLY A 84 -3.41 16.96 11.12
N LEU A 85 -3.27 16.30 9.97
CA LEU A 85 -3.92 16.64 8.70
C LEU A 85 -4.92 15.55 8.23
N GLY A 86 -5.29 14.63 9.11
CA GLY A 86 -6.28 13.58 8.86
C GLY A 86 -5.77 12.38 8.05
N TRP A 87 -4.46 12.19 7.96
CA TRP A 87 -3.84 10.99 7.40
C TRP A 87 -3.65 9.94 8.49
N GLU A 88 -3.69 8.67 8.14
CA GLU A 88 -3.37 7.59 9.08
C GLU A 88 -2.56 6.49 8.39
N ILE A 89 -1.86 5.68 9.19
CA ILE A 89 -1.07 4.54 8.71
C ILE A 89 -2.02 3.50 8.10
N ILE A 90 -1.66 3.02 6.91
CA ILE A 90 -2.43 2.01 6.16
C ILE A 90 -1.60 0.79 5.78
N SER A 91 -0.28 0.83 5.98
CA SER A 91 0.58 -0.33 5.74
C SER A 91 1.85 -0.30 6.58
N ASN A 92 2.47 -1.47 6.71
CA ASN A 92 3.81 -1.64 7.28
C ASN A 92 4.80 -2.00 6.18
N LYS A 93 6.07 -1.67 6.39
CA LYS A 93 7.19 -2.27 5.69
C LYS A 93 7.73 -3.42 6.56
N MET A 94 7.74 -4.61 5.99
CA MET A 94 8.35 -5.79 6.60
C MET A 94 9.67 -6.09 5.87
N THR A 95 10.74 -6.26 6.64
CA THR A 95 12.06 -6.63 6.10
C THR A 95 12.60 -7.84 6.84
N TYR A 96 13.37 -8.66 6.16
CA TYR A 96 14.02 -9.83 6.75
C TYR A 96 15.51 -9.85 6.50
N THR A 97 16.22 -10.56 7.37
CA THR A 97 17.64 -10.88 7.26
C THR A 97 17.83 -12.35 7.56
N ILE A 98 18.41 -13.11 6.61
CA ILE A 98 18.60 -14.55 6.65
C ILE A 98 20.09 -14.82 6.40
N LYS A 99 20.72 -15.70 7.19
CA LYS A 99 22.08 -16.17 6.92
C LYS A 99 22.09 -17.19 5.78
N ASP A 100 23.22 -17.34 5.11
CA ASP A 100 23.43 -18.35 4.06
C ASP A 100 23.01 -19.76 4.52
N THR A 101 23.31 -20.13 5.77
CA THR A 101 22.98 -21.41 6.39
C THR A 101 21.48 -21.66 6.59
N GLN A 102 20.67 -20.59 6.58
CA GLN A 102 19.22 -20.61 6.81
C GLN A 102 18.41 -20.57 5.51
N ILE A 103 19.06 -20.38 4.37
CA ILE A 103 18.41 -20.39 3.06
C ILE A 103 17.83 -21.77 2.78
N PRO A 104 16.55 -21.89 2.33
CA PRO A 104 15.95 -23.17 1.97
C PRO A 104 16.78 -23.96 0.97
N ARG A 105 16.99 -25.26 1.21
CA ARG A 105 17.86 -26.12 0.40
C ARG A 105 17.05 -27.12 -0.41
N LYS A 106 17.47 -27.35 -1.69
CA LYS A 106 16.99 -28.43 -2.56
C LYS A 106 15.47 -28.56 -2.63
N LEU A 107 14.83 -27.52 -3.13
CA LEU A 107 13.39 -27.51 -3.31
C LEU A 107 12.95 -28.34 -4.53
N ASN A 108 13.85 -28.57 -5.52
CA ASN A 108 13.64 -29.38 -6.72
C ASN A 108 12.39 -29.00 -7.53
N GLU A 109 12.17 -27.70 -7.69
CA GLU A 109 11.03 -27.22 -8.47
C GLU A 109 11.22 -27.54 -9.97
N PRO A 110 10.14 -27.88 -10.67
CA PRO A 110 10.23 -28.36 -12.06
C PRO A 110 10.54 -27.28 -13.08
N GLY A 111 10.43 -26.02 -12.68
CA GLY A 111 10.66 -24.85 -13.53
C GLY A 111 12.11 -24.39 -13.53
N TYR A 112 12.33 -23.17 -13.97
CA TYR A 112 13.66 -22.55 -14.02
C TYR A 112 13.61 -21.04 -13.85
N VAL A 113 14.73 -20.43 -13.48
CA VAL A 113 14.86 -18.97 -13.37
C VAL A 113 15.73 -18.44 -14.51
N ARG A 114 15.29 -17.35 -15.13
CA ARG A 114 16.02 -16.61 -16.15
C ARG A 114 16.18 -15.14 -15.76
N ARG A 115 17.39 -14.61 -15.89
CA ARG A 115 17.62 -13.17 -15.77
C ARG A 115 17.10 -12.44 -17.01
N VAL A 116 16.46 -11.30 -16.79
CA VAL A 116 15.86 -10.49 -17.84
C VAL A 116 16.26 -9.02 -17.68
N SER A 117 15.97 -8.20 -18.67
CA SER A 117 16.16 -6.76 -18.57
C SER A 117 15.09 -6.13 -17.66
N TRP A 118 15.42 -5.00 -17.04
CA TRP A 118 14.50 -4.23 -16.19
C TRP A 118 13.28 -3.68 -16.97
N ASP A 119 13.36 -3.54 -18.30
CA ASP A 119 12.27 -3.12 -19.18
C ASP A 119 11.47 -4.29 -19.78
N ASP A 120 11.81 -5.53 -19.41
CA ASP A 120 11.14 -6.73 -19.89
C ASP A 120 9.62 -6.67 -19.67
N LYS A 121 8.89 -7.11 -20.70
CA LYS A 121 7.43 -7.03 -20.70
C LYS A 121 6.79 -8.03 -19.73
N GLU A 122 7.30 -9.27 -19.66
CA GLU A 122 6.76 -10.32 -18.78
C GLU A 122 6.95 -9.95 -17.31
N PHE A 123 8.08 -9.31 -16.96
CA PHE A 123 8.32 -8.76 -15.64
C PHE A 123 7.23 -7.77 -15.22
N LYS A 124 6.93 -6.78 -16.10
CA LYS A 124 5.89 -5.77 -15.84
C LYS A 124 4.47 -6.35 -15.79
N GLU A 125 4.20 -7.36 -16.64
CA GLU A 125 2.91 -8.08 -16.64
C GLU A 125 2.73 -8.91 -15.38
N LEU A 126 3.78 -9.56 -14.86
CA LEU A 126 3.73 -10.28 -13.58
C LEU A 126 3.36 -9.37 -12.43
N HIS A 127 3.98 -8.18 -12.35
CA HIS A 127 3.61 -7.18 -11.35
C HIS A 127 2.13 -6.79 -11.49
N THR A 128 1.65 -6.55 -12.71
CA THR A 128 0.25 -6.20 -12.94
C THR A 128 -0.70 -7.30 -12.47
N LYS A 129 -0.41 -8.56 -12.80
CA LYS A 129 -1.20 -9.71 -12.33
C LYS A 129 -1.22 -9.86 -10.81
N PHE A 130 -0.09 -9.55 -10.16
CA PHE A 130 -0.01 -9.51 -8.71
C PHE A 130 -0.87 -8.38 -8.14
N ALA A 131 -0.77 -7.16 -8.70
CA ALA A 131 -1.53 -6.00 -8.26
C ALA A 131 -3.05 -6.20 -8.41
N GLU A 132 -3.50 -6.89 -9.46
CA GLU A 132 -4.91 -7.23 -9.67
C GLU A 132 -5.49 -8.14 -8.58
N LYS A 133 -4.66 -8.96 -7.96
CA LYS A 133 -5.08 -9.94 -6.93
C LYS A 133 -4.78 -9.49 -5.50
N THR A 134 -4.03 -8.39 -5.34
CA THR A 134 -3.49 -8.00 -4.05
C THR A 134 -4.09 -6.68 -3.59
N HIS A 135 -4.85 -6.74 -2.49
CA HIS A 135 -5.39 -5.56 -1.84
C HIS A 135 -4.26 -4.64 -1.36
N GLY A 136 -4.40 -3.33 -1.60
CA GLY A 136 -3.40 -2.33 -1.22
C GLY A 136 -2.25 -2.18 -2.21
N CYS A 137 -2.20 -3.00 -3.26
CA CYS A 137 -1.14 -2.94 -4.26
C CYS A 137 -1.37 -1.83 -5.30
N LEU A 138 -0.29 -1.12 -5.65
CA LEU A 138 -0.29 -0.10 -6.70
C LEU A 138 -0.12 -0.74 -8.08
N TYR A 139 -0.91 -0.31 -9.05
CA TYR A 139 -0.64 -0.58 -10.45
C TYR A 139 0.47 0.35 -10.95
N ARG A 140 1.61 -0.19 -11.34
CA ARG A 140 2.73 0.61 -11.84
C ARG A 140 2.51 1.02 -13.28
N ASN A 141 2.22 2.29 -13.51
CA ASN A 141 2.27 2.90 -14.83
C ASN A 141 3.73 3.29 -15.20
N ASN A 142 3.93 3.84 -16.38
CA ASN A 142 5.28 4.23 -16.82
C ASN A 142 5.99 5.19 -15.86
N LEU A 143 5.25 6.12 -15.23
CA LEU A 143 5.81 7.03 -14.26
C LEU A 143 6.30 6.29 -13.01
N ALA A 144 5.48 5.36 -12.49
CA ALA A 144 5.84 4.55 -11.34
C ALA A 144 7.06 3.65 -11.63
N TRP A 145 7.15 3.06 -12.84
CA TRP A 145 8.33 2.30 -13.25
C TRP A 145 9.58 3.18 -13.40
N GLU A 146 9.46 4.38 -13.96
CA GLU A 146 10.57 5.35 -14.04
C GLU A 146 11.07 5.74 -12.63
N GLU A 147 10.16 5.96 -11.67
CA GLU A 147 10.53 6.25 -10.28
C GLU A 147 11.12 5.05 -9.56
N TYR A 148 10.60 3.84 -9.80
CA TYR A 148 11.08 2.59 -9.21
C TYR A 148 12.57 2.36 -9.52
N TRP A 149 13.00 2.68 -10.75
CA TRP A 149 14.38 2.49 -11.23
C TRP A 149 15.29 3.71 -11.06
N ARG A 150 14.76 4.86 -10.69
CA ARG A 150 15.49 6.14 -10.68
C ARG A 150 16.78 6.13 -9.86
N TRP A 151 16.78 5.40 -8.76
CA TRP A 151 17.85 5.39 -7.77
C TRP A 151 18.53 4.03 -7.64
N ASP A 152 18.23 3.12 -8.55
CA ASP A 152 18.88 1.81 -8.54
C ASP A 152 20.29 1.89 -9.10
N GLU A 153 21.16 1.07 -8.53
CA GLU A 153 22.52 0.91 -8.99
C GLU A 153 22.57 0.06 -10.27
N ASP A 154 23.61 0.26 -11.08
CA ASP A 154 23.79 -0.45 -12.35
C ASP A 154 23.83 -1.99 -12.19
N ASP A 155 24.17 -2.49 -11.00
CA ASP A 155 24.26 -3.92 -10.68
C ASP A 155 22.92 -4.56 -10.29
N THR A 156 21.80 -3.82 -10.29
CA THR A 156 20.48 -4.37 -9.99
C THR A 156 20.00 -5.29 -11.12
N SER A 157 19.63 -6.50 -10.75
CA SER A 157 19.21 -7.57 -11.66
C SER A 157 17.75 -7.93 -11.46
N VAL A 158 17.08 -8.34 -12.55
CA VAL A 158 15.74 -8.94 -12.53
C VAL A 158 15.83 -10.40 -12.92
N ALA A 159 15.19 -11.28 -12.14
CA ALA A 159 15.09 -12.71 -12.42
C ALA A 159 13.61 -13.14 -12.40
N ILE A 160 13.19 -13.86 -13.44
CA ILE A 160 11.82 -14.39 -13.56
C ILE A 160 11.86 -15.91 -13.43
N TYR A 161 10.95 -16.45 -12.61
CA TYR A 161 10.68 -17.88 -12.54
C TYR A 161 9.65 -18.28 -13.60
N TYR A 162 9.98 -19.30 -14.37
CA TYR A 162 9.12 -19.94 -15.37
C TYR A 162 8.81 -21.37 -14.94
N SER A 163 7.55 -21.79 -15.11
CA SER A 163 7.19 -23.20 -14.98
C SER A 163 7.85 -24.05 -16.07
N LYS A 164 7.74 -25.37 -15.96
CA LYS A 164 8.16 -26.31 -17.00
C LYS A 164 7.52 -26.08 -18.39
N ASP A 165 6.39 -25.37 -18.43
CA ASP A 165 5.64 -25.05 -19.65
C ASP A 165 5.93 -23.62 -20.14
N ASP A 166 7.05 -23.04 -19.72
CA ASP A 166 7.52 -21.67 -20.07
C ASP A 166 6.55 -20.55 -19.67
N VAL A 167 5.72 -20.76 -18.64
CA VAL A 167 4.81 -19.73 -18.13
C VAL A 167 5.44 -19.00 -16.95
N PRO A 168 5.53 -17.65 -16.99
CA PRO A 168 6.10 -16.86 -15.89
C PRO A 168 5.10 -16.76 -14.73
N TYR A 169 5.56 -17.09 -13.50
CA TYR A 169 4.75 -17.08 -12.28
C TYR A 169 5.34 -16.29 -11.12
N GLY A 170 6.55 -15.76 -11.22
CA GLY A 170 7.14 -14.95 -10.18
C GLY A 170 8.40 -14.26 -10.67
N TYR A 171 8.82 -13.26 -9.93
CA TYR A 171 10.07 -12.54 -10.21
C TYR A 171 10.75 -12.08 -8.93
N MET A 172 12.02 -11.76 -9.06
CA MET A 172 12.82 -11.12 -8.04
C MET A 172 13.65 -9.99 -8.63
N VAL A 173 13.69 -8.85 -7.93
CA VAL A 173 14.60 -7.73 -8.19
C VAL A 173 15.64 -7.73 -7.09
N TYR A 174 16.93 -7.85 -7.42
CA TYR A 174 18.00 -8.03 -6.46
C TYR A 174 19.32 -7.45 -6.92
N MET A 175 20.21 -7.24 -5.96
CA MET A 175 21.64 -6.95 -6.20
C MET A 175 22.50 -7.71 -5.19
N ILE A 176 23.75 -7.98 -5.52
CA ILE A 176 24.73 -8.56 -4.61
C ILE A 176 25.84 -7.56 -4.41
N SER A 177 26.09 -7.19 -3.17
CA SER A 177 27.20 -6.31 -2.80
C SER A 177 27.74 -6.66 -1.42
N SER A 178 29.05 -6.66 -1.24
CA SER A 178 29.73 -6.96 0.04
C SER A 178 29.24 -8.27 0.68
N ASP A 179 29.17 -9.33 -0.11
CA ASP A 179 28.73 -10.68 0.27
C ASP A 179 27.30 -10.76 0.84
N VAL A 180 26.46 -9.76 0.52
CA VAL A 180 25.03 -9.69 0.86
C VAL A 180 24.19 -9.67 -0.43
N MET A 181 23.19 -10.56 -0.49
CA MET A 181 22.15 -10.45 -1.51
C MET A 181 21.01 -9.56 -0.99
N HIS A 182 20.83 -8.41 -1.61
CA HIS A 182 19.74 -7.48 -1.32
C HIS A 182 18.56 -7.78 -2.25
N VAL A 183 17.50 -8.37 -1.73
CA VAL A 183 16.26 -8.62 -2.45
C VAL A 183 15.35 -7.40 -2.29
N LYS A 184 15.35 -6.53 -3.29
CA LYS A 184 14.52 -5.32 -3.31
C LYS A 184 13.04 -5.69 -3.36
N GLU A 185 12.70 -6.67 -4.19
CA GLU A 185 11.34 -7.15 -4.38
C GLU A 185 11.35 -8.62 -4.80
N MET A 186 10.47 -9.44 -4.23
CA MET A 186 10.21 -10.80 -4.64
C MET A 186 8.69 -11.04 -4.64
N ILE A 187 8.14 -11.30 -5.82
CA ILE A 187 6.71 -11.48 -6.05
C ILE A 187 6.48 -12.81 -6.77
N TYR A 188 5.47 -13.55 -6.31
CA TYR A 188 5.08 -14.82 -6.88
C TYR A 188 3.55 -14.98 -6.90
N LEU A 189 3.05 -15.66 -7.93
CA LEU A 189 1.62 -15.90 -8.12
C LEU A 189 1.18 -17.29 -7.63
N ASN A 190 2.14 -18.16 -7.31
CA ASN A 190 1.91 -19.50 -6.77
C ASN A 190 3.11 -19.99 -5.95
N ARG A 191 2.91 -21.11 -5.24
CA ARG A 191 3.93 -21.70 -4.35
C ARG A 191 5.16 -22.20 -5.12
N GLU A 192 4.97 -22.79 -6.30
CA GLU A 192 6.04 -23.27 -7.16
C GLU A 192 7.04 -22.15 -7.48
N ALA A 193 6.54 -20.98 -7.89
CA ALA A 193 7.38 -19.83 -8.19
C ALA A 193 8.11 -19.30 -6.95
N GLN A 194 7.45 -19.29 -5.80
CA GLN A 194 8.07 -18.90 -4.54
C GLN A 194 9.26 -19.81 -4.23
N LEU A 195 9.08 -21.11 -4.26
CA LEU A 195 10.12 -22.09 -3.97
C LEU A 195 11.24 -22.03 -5.01
N GLY A 196 10.93 -21.89 -6.30
CA GLY A 196 11.93 -21.73 -7.36
C GLY A 196 12.76 -20.46 -7.24
N LEU A 197 12.19 -19.36 -6.76
CA LEU A 197 12.95 -18.13 -6.46
C LEU A 197 13.86 -18.32 -5.23
N TRP A 198 13.44 -19.04 -4.20
CA TRP A 198 14.30 -19.42 -3.08
C TRP A 198 15.43 -20.36 -3.51
N GLU A 199 15.17 -21.31 -4.40
CA GLU A 199 16.22 -22.19 -4.98
C GLU A 199 17.24 -21.37 -5.78
N PHE A 200 16.78 -20.36 -6.51
CA PHE A 200 17.69 -19.42 -7.21
C PHE A 200 18.53 -18.61 -6.23
N ILE A 201 18.00 -18.16 -5.09
CA ILE A 201 18.76 -17.51 -4.03
C ILE A 201 19.81 -18.48 -3.48
N HIS A 202 19.42 -19.72 -3.18
CA HIS A 202 20.33 -20.74 -2.68
C HIS A 202 21.48 -21.06 -3.64
N ALA A 203 21.24 -20.99 -4.97
CA ALA A 203 22.30 -21.20 -5.96
C ALA A 203 23.43 -20.15 -5.89
N HIS A 204 23.28 -19.10 -5.08
CA HIS A 204 24.31 -18.09 -4.81
C HIS A 204 24.98 -18.27 -3.44
N ASP A 205 24.73 -19.36 -2.70
CA ASP A 205 25.20 -19.58 -1.34
C ASP A 205 26.72 -19.43 -1.16
N SER A 206 27.51 -19.82 -2.19
CA SER A 206 28.96 -19.67 -2.20
C SER A 206 29.47 -18.22 -2.42
N MET A 207 28.58 -17.30 -2.72
CA MET A 207 28.89 -15.90 -3.05
C MET A 207 28.35 -14.91 -2.02
N ILE A 208 27.54 -15.37 -1.07
CA ILE A 208 26.83 -14.51 -0.12
C ILE A 208 26.86 -15.12 1.26
N ASP A 209 27.02 -14.28 2.28
CA ASP A 209 26.92 -14.67 3.69
C ASP A 209 25.52 -14.40 4.25
N GLU A 210 24.74 -13.55 3.58
CA GLU A 210 23.47 -13.06 4.09
C GLU A 210 22.53 -12.67 2.95
N VAL A 211 21.21 -12.86 3.17
CA VAL A 211 20.14 -12.35 2.33
C VAL A 211 19.32 -11.32 3.13
N ARG A 212 19.17 -10.12 2.58
CA ARG A 212 18.30 -9.07 3.12
C ARG A 212 17.21 -8.74 2.13
N GLY A 213 15.96 -8.76 2.57
CA GLY A 213 14.87 -8.49 1.65
C GLY A 213 13.68 -7.78 2.28
N ASN A 214 12.78 -7.36 1.41
CA ASN A 214 11.46 -6.88 1.76
C ASN A 214 10.47 -8.03 1.64
N ASN A 215 9.56 -8.14 2.61
CA ASN A 215 8.44 -9.07 2.56
C ASN A 215 7.18 -8.30 2.15
N TYR A 216 6.59 -8.68 1.03
CA TYR A 216 5.38 -8.09 0.46
C TYR A 216 4.09 -8.81 0.86
N TYR A 217 4.21 -9.83 1.70
CA TYR A 217 3.10 -10.62 2.23
C TYR A 217 2.86 -10.27 3.69
N SER A 218 1.64 -10.44 4.16
CA SER A 218 1.25 -10.07 5.52
C SER A 218 1.85 -10.97 6.61
N GLU A 219 2.22 -12.19 6.22
CA GLU A 219 2.75 -13.18 7.15
C GLU A 219 4.28 -13.13 7.21
N PRO A 220 4.88 -13.31 8.41
CA PRO A 220 6.31 -13.50 8.56
C PRO A 220 6.83 -14.67 7.73
N ILE A 221 7.99 -14.51 7.09
CA ILE A 221 8.59 -15.59 6.31
C ILE A 221 9.28 -16.64 7.17
N ALA A 222 9.56 -16.33 8.43
CA ALA A 222 10.24 -17.22 9.38
C ALA A 222 9.58 -18.60 9.47
N PHE A 223 8.25 -18.67 9.48
CA PHE A 223 7.50 -19.92 9.54
C PHE A 223 7.75 -20.84 8.34
N GLU A 224 8.17 -20.30 7.20
CA GLU A 224 8.42 -21.05 5.97
C GLU A 224 9.84 -21.63 5.88
N LEU A 225 10.73 -21.27 6.82
CA LEU A 225 12.13 -21.68 6.84
C LEU A 225 12.34 -22.83 7.82
N ASP A 226 13.20 -23.78 7.45
CA ASP A 226 13.58 -24.90 8.32
C ASP A 226 14.27 -24.39 9.63
N ASP A 227 15.14 -23.40 9.49
CA ASP A 227 15.70 -22.64 10.61
C ASP A 227 15.03 -21.26 10.65
N SER A 228 14.06 -21.12 11.53
CA SER A 228 13.22 -19.94 11.71
C SER A 228 13.85 -18.82 12.57
N ASP A 229 15.06 -19.01 13.10
CA ASP A 229 15.76 -18.00 13.94
C ASP A 229 16.36 -16.88 13.09
N ILE A 230 15.51 -16.18 12.37
CA ILE A 230 15.86 -15.06 11.51
C ILE A 230 15.49 -13.71 12.14
N LYS A 231 16.05 -12.63 11.59
CA LYS A 231 15.65 -11.28 11.99
C LYS A 231 14.58 -10.75 11.04
N GLU A 232 13.42 -10.43 11.60
CA GLU A 232 12.39 -9.67 10.90
C GLU A 232 12.14 -8.32 11.57
N THR A 233 11.84 -7.29 10.78
CA THR A 233 11.57 -5.95 11.28
C THR A 233 10.31 -5.42 10.64
N ILE A 234 9.39 -4.91 11.46
CA ILE A 234 8.14 -4.30 11.02
C ILE A 234 8.16 -2.82 11.39
N ARG A 235 7.87 -1.94 10.41
CA ARG A 235 7.79 -0.49 10.62
C ARG A 235 6.57 0.08 9.92
N PRO A 236 5.89 1.11 10.48
CA PRO A 236 4.92 1.89 9.73
C PRO A 236 5.55 2.40 8.44
N TYR A 237 4.81 2.32 7.34
CA TYR A 237 5.38 2.67 6.04
C TYR A 237 4.55 3.70 5.28
N THR A 238 3.36 3.34 4.84
CA THR A 238 2.51 4.24 4.06
C THR A 238 1.41 4.84 4.94
N MET A 239 1.13 6.11 4.75
CA MET A 239 -0.08 6.73 5.25
C MET A 239 -1.05 6.99 4.10
N GLY A 240 -2.33 6.85 4.39
CA GLY A 240 -3.42 7.11 3.47
C GLY A 240 -4.39 8.15 4.01
N ARG A 241 -5.20 8.72 3.09
CA ARG A 241 -6.29 9.61 3.42
C ARG A 241 -7.42 9.45 2.40
N ILE A 242 -8.63 9.23 2.89
CA ILE A 242 -9.84 9.38 2.09
C ILE A 242 -10.04 10.87 1.80
N ILE A 243 -10.05 11.24 0.52
CA ILE A 243 -10.19 12.63 0.05
C ILE A 243 -11.65 13.04 0.03
N ASP A 244 -12.53 12.14 -0.44
CA ASP A 244 -13.97 12.35 -0.51
C ASP A 244 -14.68 11.04 -0.16
N ILE A 245 -15.41 11.05 0.94
CA ILE A 245 -16.09 9.87 1.49
C ILE A 245 -17.11 9.32 0.48
N ARG A 246 -17.90 10.18 -0.18
CA ARG A 246 -18.93 9.74 -1.12
C ARG A 246 -18.31 9.09 -2.36
N GLN A 247 -17.25 9.71 -2.91
CA GLN A 247 -16.53 9.14 -4.05
C GLN A 247 -15.84 7.82 -3.69
N PHE A 248 -15.34 7.69 -2.45
CA PHE A 248 -14.68 6.49 -1.98
C PHE A 248 -15.69 5.34 -1.84
N PHE A 249 -16.77 5.55 -1.11
CA PHE A 249 -17.78 4.53 -0.87
C PHE A 249 -18.59 4.16 -2.12
N ALA A 250 -18.75 5.06 -3.08
CA ALA A 250 -19.42 4.76 -4.35
C ALA A 250 -18.79 3.59 -5.14
N LYS A 251 -17.55 3.22 -4.83
CA LYS A 251 -16.80 2.12 -5.46
C LYS A 251 -16.44 1.02 -4.47
N TYR A 252 -16.68 1.24 -3.18
CA TYR A 252 -16.22 0.32 -2.14
C TYR A 252 -16.97 -1.01 -2.24
N ALA A 253 -16.20 -2.10 -2.36
CA ALA A 253 -16.74 -3.44 -2.34
C ALA A 253 -16.90 -3.89 -0.88
N CYS A 254 -18.11 -4.31 -0.51
CA CYS A 254 -18.37 -5.01 0.76
C CYS A 254 -18.60 -6.50 0.52
N ASP A 255 -18.58 -7.29 1.58
CA ASP A 255 -18.81 -8.72 1.48
C ASP A 255 -20.26 -8.99 1.04
N PRO A 256 -20.49 -9.70 -0.07
CA PRO A 256 -21.83 -9.98 -0.56
C PRO A 256 -22.56 -11.07 0.25
N ASP A 257 -21.83 -11.86 1.04
CA ASP A 257 -22.39 -12.96 1.84
C ASP A 257 -22.84 -12.49 3.24
N GLU A 258 -22.45 -11.27 3.64
CA GLU A 258 -22.85 -10.68 4.91
C GLU A 258 -24.29 -10.11 4.86
N PRO A 259 -25.03 -10.17 5.99
CA PRO A 259 -26.36 -9.57 6.09
C PRO A 259 -26.33 -8.07 5.80
N SER A 260 -27.39 -7.56 5.14
CA SER A 260 -27.54 -6.12 4.93
C SER A 260 -27.55 -5.35 6.24
N VAL A 261 -26.75 -4.29 6.32
CA VAL A 261 -26.67 -3.41 7.50
C VAL A 261 -26.62 -1.94 7.08
N CYS A 262 -27.39 -1.11 7.77
CA CYS A 262 -27.41 0.34 7.57
C CYS A 262 -26.67 1.05 8.70
N ILE A 263 -25.55 1.70 8.38
CA ILE A 263 -24.70 2.37 9.37
C ILE A 263 -24.67 3.87 9.09
N ARG A 264 -24.88 4.67 10.14
CA ARG A 264 -24.63 6.11 10.12
C ARG A 264 -23.29 6.42 10.75
N PHE A 265 -22.40 6.99 9.96
CA PHE A 265 -21.11 7.49 10.41
C PHE A 265 -21.19 8.97 10.74
N TYR A 266 -20.70 9.35 11.90
CA TYR A 266 -20.28 10.72 12.18
C TYR A 266 -18.78 10.81 12.01
N ILE A 267 -18.32 11.54 10.99
CA ILE A 267 -16.90 11.66 10.66
C ILE A 267 -16.40 13.05 11.01
N GLU A 268 -15.30 13.09 11.76
CA GLU A 268 -14.59 14.34 12.07
C GLU A 268 -13.45 14.55 11.07
N ASP A 269 -13.51 15.65 10.32
CA ASP A 269 -12.46 16.10 9.40
C ASP A 269 -12.28 17.61 9.51
N ASP A 270 -11.29 18.04 10.30
CA ASP A 270 -10.96 19.45 10.52
C ASP A 270 -10.32 20.13 9.30
N LEU A 271 -9.89 19.34 8.31
CA LEU A 271 -9.21 19.87 7.13
C LEU A 271 -10.15 20.07 5.95
N LEU A 272 -11.09 19.14 5.71
CA LEU A 272 -11.95 19.12 4.53
C LEU A 272 -13.42 19.09 4.94
N ALA A 273 -14.05 20.26 4.92
CA ALA A 273 -15.42 20.44 5.42
C ALA A 273 -16.47 19.50 4.77
N TRP A 274 -16.25 19.05 3.53
CA TRP A 274 -17.18 18.13 2.85
C TRP A 274 -17.15 16.69 3.37
N ASN A 275 -16.12 16.31 4.15
CA ASN A 275 -16.02 15.02 4.84
C ASN A 275 -16.47 15.10 6.31
N ASN A 276 -16.74 16.30 6.82
CA ASN A 276 -17.11 16.49 8.23
C ASN A 276 -18.64 16.40 8.39
N GLY A 277 -19.11 15.50 9.24
CA GLY A 277 -20.54 15.35 9.54
C GLY A 277 -21.07 13.93 9.38
N TYR A 278 -22.37 13.82 9.11
CA TYR A 278 -23.06 12.53 9.05
C TYR A 278 -23.13 11.98 7.62
N PHE A 279 -22.87 10.66 7.50
CA PHE A 279 -22.97 9.88 6.27
C PHE A 279 -23.69 8.57 6.61
N THR A 280 -24.76 8.25 5.92
CA THR A 280 -25.50 7.00 6.14
C THR A 280 -25.39 6.10 4.91
N TYR A 281 -24.91 4.88 5.13
CA TYR A 281 -24.70 3.91 4.07
C TYR A 281 -25.40 2.59 4.41
N LEU A 282 -26.07 2.03 3.41
CA LEU A 282 -26.53 0.65 3.40
C LEU A 282 -25.46 -0.21 2.74
N PHE A 283 -24.95 -1.19 3.45
CA PHE A 283 -24.07 -2.24 2.95
C PHE A 283 -24.93 -3.44 2.60
N ASP A 284 -25.05 -3.77 1.33
CA ASP A 284 -25.95 -4.79 0.82
C ASP A 284 -25.44 -5.39 -0.49
N ASN A 285 -25.46 -6.73 -0.60
CA ASN A 285 -25.10 -7.47 -1.80
C ASN A 285 -23.80 -7.01 -2.47
N GLY A 286 -22.75 -6.84 -1.69
CA GLY A 286 -21.41 -6.43 -2.18
C GLY A 286 -21.28 -4.95 -2.52
N ARG A 287 -22.25 -4.12 -2.17
CA ARG A 287 -22.30 -2.69 -2.52
C ARG A 287 -22.50 -1.81 -1.31
N CYS A 288 -21.97 -0.62 -1.40
CA CYS A 288 -22.15 0.44 -0.43
C CYS A 288 -23.01 1.54 -1.06
N ILE A 289 -24.20 1.80 -0.50
CA ILE A 289 -25.21 2.68 -1.06
C ILE A 289 -25.53 3.80 -0.07
N GLU A 290 -25.26 5.07 -0.44
CA GLU A 290 -25.69 6.21 0.38
C GLU A 290 -27.22 6.26 0.46
N THR A 291 -27.76 6.41 1.68
CA THR A 291 -29.21 6.32 1.94
C THR A 291 -29.65 7.30 3.03
N GLU A 292 -30.96 7.62 3.04
CA GLU A 292 -31.61 8.38 4.11
C GLU A 292 -32.42 7.48 5.07
N GLN A 293 -32.27 6.17 4.95
CA GLN A 293 -32.98 5.22 5.83
C GLN A 293 -32.57 5.40 7.28
N GLN A 294 -33.44 4.94 8.20
CA GLN A 294 -33.09 4.85 9.61
C GLN A 294 -31.91 3.88 9.76
N PRO A 295 -30.81 4.30 10.37
CA PRO A 295 -29.67 3.42 10.57
C PRO A 295 -29.96 2.36 11.62
N ASP A 296 -29.40 1.17 11.43
CA ASP A 296 -29.37 0.12 12.44
C ASP A 296 -28.38 0.50 13.55
N TYR A 297 -27.25 1.12 13.17
CA TYR A 297 -26.18 1.52 14.08
C TYR A 297 -25.64 2.92 13.77
N GLU A 298 -25.11 3.57 14.82
CA GLU A 298 -24.40 4.85 14.71
C GLU A 298 -22.95 4.69 15.19
N VAL A 299 -22.02 5.25 14.43
CA VAL A 299 -20.58 5.12 14.66
C VAL A 299 -19.91 6.47 14.51
N SER A 300 -19.03 6.83 15.44
CA SER A 300 -18.27 8.09 15.37
C SER A 300 -16.78 7.83 15.35
N MET A 301 -16.07 8.51 14.43
CA MET A 301 -14.61 8.42 14.30
C MET A 301 -14.03 9.57 13.48
N SER A 302 -12.69 9.73 13.54
CA SER A 302 -12.00 10.66 12.65
C SER A 302 -11.85 10.11 11.23
N ILE A 303 -11.63 11.00 10.25
CA ILE A 303 -11.34 10.60 8.85
C ILE A 303 -10.10 9.70 8.74
N GLY A 304 -9.08 9.91 9.59
CA GLY A 304 -7.90 9.04 9.64
C GLY A 304 -8.25 7.64 10.13
N THR A 305 -9.10 7.54 11.16
CA THR A 305 -9.60 6.24 11.67
C THR A 305 -10.44 5.52 10.62
N LEU A 306 -11.36 6.23 9.95
CA LEU A 306 -12.10 5.65 8.82
C LEU A 306 -11.16 5.14 7.72
N THR A 307 -10.13 5.91 7.39
CA THR A 307 -9.16 5.52 6.36
C THR A 307 -8.44 4.21 6.71
N THR A 308 -7.91 4.09 7.92
CA THR A 308 -7.16 2.89 8.34
C THR A 308 -8.05 1.66 8.49
N LEU A 309 -9.33 1.85 8.90
CA LEU A 309 -10.36 0.82 8.97
C LEU A 309 -10.73 0.31 7.58
N MET A 310 -11.14 1.21 6.68
CA MET A 310 -11.61 0.83 5.34
C MET A 310 -10.51 0.25 4.44
N LEU A 311 -9.25 0.47 4.76
CA LEU A 311 -8.09 -0.18 4.11
C LEU A 311 -7.65 -1.47 4.84
N GLY A 312 -8.38 -1.93 5.86
CA GLY A 312 -8.11 -3.18 6.56
C GLY A 312 -6.79 -3.23 7.34
N TYR A 313 -6.13 -2.07 7.58
CA TYR A 313 -4.89 -2.04 8.35
C TYR A 313 -5.13 -2.30 9.85
N LYS A 314 -6.28 -1.88 10.37
CA LYS A 314 -6.75 -2.17 11.74
C LYS A 314 -8.20 -2.60 11.69
N THR A 315 -8.54 -3.58 12.50
CA THR A 315 -9.93 -4.01 12.71
C THR A 315 -10.70 -2.96 13.53
N ALA A 316 -12.02 -2.94 13.39
CA ALA A 316 -12.90 -2.09 14.17
C ALA A 316 -12.79 -2.40 15.67
N GLU A 317 -12.70 -3.69 16.03
CA GLU A 317 -12.50 -4.13 17.41
C GLU A 317 -11.24 -3.48 18.01
N LYS A 318 -10.09 -3.56 17.34
CA LYS A 318 -8.84 -2.95 17.83
C LYS A 318 -8.94 -1.44 17.93
N LEU A 319 -9.58 -0.79 16.97
CA LEU A 319 -9.77 0.66 17.00
C LEU A 319 -10.74 1.10 18.09
N HIS A 320 -11.77 0.30 18.38
CA HIS A 320 -12.69 0.53 19.48
C HIS A 320 -11.99 0.41 20.84
N VAL A 321 -11.23 -0.65 21.08
CA VAL A 321 -10.39 -0.81 22.29
C VAL A 321 -9.39 0.33 22.49
N MET A 322 -8.97 0.98 21.40
CA MET A 322 -8.04 2.14 21.42
C MET A 322 -8.77 3.49 21.54
N ASP A 323 -10.09 3.51 21.83
CA ASP A 323 -10.94 4.71 21.88
C ASP A 323 -10.93 5.55 20.58
N LYS A 324 -10.66 4.90 19.41
CA LYS A 324 -10.65 5.55 18.10
C LYS A 324 -12.02 5.48 17.41
N ILE A 325 -12.85 4.52 17.76
CA ILE A 325 -14.22 4.35 17.30
C ILE A 325 -15.14 4.41 18.51
N GLN A 326 -16.22 5.21 18.42
CA GLN A 326 -17.31 5.24 19.37
C GLN A 326 -18.52 4.57 18.72
N ALA A 327 -18.89 3.39 19.22
CA ALA A 327 -19.98 2.57 18.70
C ALA A 327 -20.42 1.55 19.77
N SER A 328 -21.56 0.85 19.56
CA SER A 328 -21.89 -0.35 20.32
C SER A 328 -21.03 -1.54 19.88
N ASP A 329 -20.93 -2.58 20.73
CA ASP A 329 -20.16 -3.78 20.41
C ASP A 329 -20.70 -4.46 19.14
N GLU A 330 -22.05 -4.52 18.96
CA GLU A 330 -22.67 -5.08 17.77
C GLU A 330 -22.30 -4.27 16.49
N ALA A 331 -22.23 -2.95 16.59
CA ALA A 331 -21.83 -2.11 15.47
C ALA A 331 -20.36 -2.35 15.09
N VAL A 332 -19.50 -2.64 16.07
CA VAL A 332 -18.07 -2.95 15.85
C VAL A 332 -17.93 -4.28 15.11
N GLU A 333 -18.70 -5.32 15.49
CA GLU A 333 -18.72 -6.61 14.79
C GLU A 333 -19.09 -6.42 13.30
N HIS A 334 -20.20 -5.73 13.02
CA HIS A 334 -20.61 -5.45 11.65
C HIS A 334 -19.57 -4.63 10.85
N LEU A 335 -18.86 -3.69 11.49
CA LEU A 335 -17.80 -2.92 10.82
C LEU A 335 -16.61 -3.79 10.39
N ASP A 336 -16.31 -4.85 11.14
CA ASP A 336 -15.23 -5.78 10.79
C ASP A 336 -15.63 -6.74 9.65
N ASP A 337 -16.93 -7.00 9.48
CA ASP A 337 -17.49 -7.87 8.45
C ASP A 337 -17.75 -7.14 7.11
N ILE A 338 -17.81 -5.79 7.12
CA ILE A 338 -18.05 -5.00 5.88
C ILE A 338 -17.02 -5.26 4.79
N PRO A 339 -15.70 -5.21 5.04
CA PRO A 339 -14.72 -5.42 3.98
C PRO A 339 -14.76 -6.86 3.46
N VAL A 340 -14.70 -7.03 2.14
CA VAL A 340 -14.57 -8.36 1.54
C VAL A 340 -13.43 -9.10 2.23
N SER A 341 -13.74 -10.28 2.78
CA SER A 341 -12.75 -11.13 3.46
C SER A 341 -11.71 -11.64 2.46
N TYR A 342 -10.65 -10.88 2.23
CA TYR A 342 -9.46 -11.34 1.51
C TYR A 342 -8.61 -12.18 2.46
N THR A 343 -9.04 -13.42 2.71
CA THR A 343 -8.41 -14.33 3.67
C THR A 343 -7.01 -14.81 3.26
N HIS A 344 -6.49 -14.44 2.08
CA HIS A 344 -5.27 -15.06 1.57
C HIS A 344 -4.15 -14.15 1.07
N LEU A 345 -4.32 -12.83 0.95
CA LEU A 345 -3.23 -11.96 0.49
C LEU A 345 -3.42 -10.52 1.02
N ARG A 346 -3.12 -10.28 2.29
CA ARG A 346 -2.85 -8.92 2.77
C ARG A 346 -1.41 -8.59 2.41
N ALA A 347 -1.14 -8.35 1.16
CA ALA A 347 0.14 -7.79 0.79
C ALA A 347 0.15 -6.32 1.18
N HIS A 348 1.09 -5.97 2.02
CA HIS A 348 1.45 -4.58 2.24
C HIS A 348 2.47 -4.20 1.16
N GLU A 349 2.01 -4.11 -0.10
CA GLU A 349 2.90 -3.60 -1.10
C GLU A 349 3.17 -2.14 -0.88
N THR A 350 4.42 -1.92 -0.72
CA THR A 350 4.94 -0.58 -0.82
C THR A 350 6.29 -0.73 -1.46
N SER A 351 6.32 -0.56 -2.77
CA SER A 351 7.60 -0.47 -3.45
C SER A 351 8.42 0.64 -2.79
N ALA A 352 9.60 0.27 -2.41
CA ALA A 352 10.46 1.05 -1.54
C ALA A 352 11.00 2.33 -2.19
N HIS A 353 10.60 2.81 -3.27
CA HIS A 353 11.02 4.05 -3.91
C HIS A 353 10.06 4.40 -5.04
N LEU A 354 9.05 5.20 -4.76
CA LEU A 354 8.47 6.13 -5.71
C LEU A 354 9.00 7.52 -5.46
#